data_d9754b041bb63cc464b518afced9c5cf
#
_entry.id   d9754b041bb63cc464b518afced9c5cf
#
_cell.length_a   1.000
_cell.length_b   1.000
_cell.length_c   1.000
_cell.angle_alpha   90.00
_cell.angle_beta   90.00
_cell.angle_gamma   90.00
#
_symmetry.space_group_name_H-M   'P 1'
#
loop_
_entity.id
_entity.type
_entity.pdbx_description
1 polymer ?
#
loop_
_entity_poly.entity_id
_entity_poly.type
_entity_poly.pdbx_seq_one_letter_code
_entity_poly.pdbx_strand_id
1 'polypeptide(L)' 'EEVASVFFDDYSIDKDDFGDYDEQRTLTIGMSNQARLLVVVWTQRENIIRIITAFFPTKSQEKEYANARY' A
#
# COMPACT_ATOMS: atom_id res chain seq x y z
N GLU A 1 -9.44 -1.35 11.53
CA GLU A 1 -9.90 -0.92 10.22
C GLU A 1 -9.19 -1.67 9.11
N GLU A 2 -9.92 -1.99 8.06
CA GLU A 2 -9.39 -2.86 7.00
C GLU A 2 -8.19 -2.25 6.27
N VAL A 3 -8.25 -0.98 5.93
CA VAL A 3 -7.17 -0.35 5.16
C VAL A 3 -5.85 -0.37 5.96
N ALA A 4 -5.93 -0.04 7.23
CA ALA A 4 -4.74 -0.03 8.09
C ALA A 4 -4.16 -1.42 8.28
N SER A 5 -4.99 -2.48 8.19
CA SER A 5 -4.52 -3.84 8.40
C SER A 5 -3.52 -4.30 7.34
N VAL A 6 -3.50 -3.64 6.17
CA VAL A 6 -2.53 -3.93 5.12
C VAL A 6 -1.09 -3.79 5.62
N PHE A 7 -0.85 -2.87 6.55
CA PHE A 7 0.49 -2.65 7.09
C PHE A 7 1.00 -3.80 7.96
N PHE A 8 0.12 -4.71 8.34
CA PHE A 8 0.50 -5.90 9.11
C PHE A 8 0.76 -7.12 8.24
N ASP A 9 0.61 -6.99 6.93
CA ASP A 9 0.90 -8.09 6.01
C ASP A 9 2.41 -8.18 5.78
N ASP A 10 3.00 -9.31 6.16
CA ASP A 10 4.45 -9.52 6.04
C ASP A 10 4.91 -9.55 4.59
N TYR A 11 4.01 -9.74 3.65
CA TYR A 11 4.33 -9.81 2.22
C TYR A 11 4.02 -8.51 1.48
N SER A 12 3.63 -7.47 2.19
CA SER A 12 3.30 -6.20 1.55
C SER A 12 4.51 -5.61 0.84
N ILE A 13 4.25 -4.89 -0.24
CA ILE A 13 5.28 -4.25 -1.05
C ILE A 13 5.11 -2.74 -0.96
N ASP A 14 6.20 -2.04 -0.66
CA ASP A 14 6.20 -0.58 -0.64
C ASP A 14 6.93 -0.07 -1.87
N LYS A 15 6.32 0.92 -2.52
CA LYS A 15 6.90 1.61 -3.68
C LYS A 15 6.76 3.10 -3.48
N ASP A 16 7.78 3.84 -3.91
CA ASP A 16 7.67 5.30 -3.89
C ASP A 16 6.73 5.77 -4.98
N ASP A 17 5.87 6.72 -4.63
CA ASP A 17 4.97 7.35 -5.60
C ASP A 17 5.56 8.70 -5.98
N PHE A 18 6.20 8.74 -7.13
CA PHE A 18 6.93 9.91 -7.61
C PHE A 18 6.06 10.88 -8.41
N GLY A 19 4.79 11.00 -8.05
CA GLY A 19 3.93 11.95 -8.71
C GLY A 19 4.32 13.40 -8.41
N ASP A 20 3.56 14.31 -8.95
CA ASP A 20 3.81 15.75 -8.86
C ASP A 20 3.19 16.28 -7.56
N TYR A 21 3.76 15.88 -6.43
CA TYR A 21 3.22 16.17 -5.10
C TYR A 21 4.17 17.04 -4.30
N ASP A 22 3.61 17.83 -3.40
CA ASP A 22 4.39 18.64 -2.46
C ASP A 22 5.07 17.80 -1.39
N GLU A 23 4.62 16.59 -1.17
CA GLU A 23 5.17 15.67 -0.17
C GLU A 23 5.43 14.31 -0.80
N GLN A 24 6.38 13.60 -0.22
CA GLN A 24 6.67 12.26 -0.69
C GLN A 24 5.58 11.30 -0.24
N ARG A 25 5.13 10.46 -1.14
CA ARG A 25 4.11 9.46 -0.89
C ARG A 25 4.64 8.07 -1.13
N THR A 26 4.12 7.11 -0.37
CA THR A 26 4.44 5.70 -0.54
C THR A 26 3.18 4.95 -0.90
N LEU A 27 3.32 4.01 -1.82
CA LEU A 27 2.25 3.13 -2.25
C LEU A 27 2.55 1.73 -1.72
N THR A 28 1.63 1.17 -0.95
CA THR A 28 1.78 -0.16 -0.37
C THR A 28 0.73 -1.09 -0.93
N ILE A 29 1.17 -2.22 -1.48
CA ILE A 29 0.28 -3.29 -1.96
C ILE A 29 0.33 -4.41 -0.93
N GLY A 30 -0.82 -4.74 -0.36
CA GLY A 30 -0.85 -5.77 0.67
C GLY A 30 -2.22 -6.36 0.87
N MET A 31 -2.26 -7.45 1.60
CA MET A 31 -3.49 -8.17 1.91
C MET A 31 -4.09 -7.62 3.20
N SER A 32 -5.37 -7.29 3.16
CA SER A 32 -6.07 -6.79 4.33
C SER A 32 -6.50 -7.94 5.25
N ASN A 33 -6.97 -7.60 6.44
CA ASN A 33 -7.47 -8.57 7.40
C ASN A 33 -8.78 -9.24 6.95
N GLN A 34 -9.35 -8.80 5.84
CA GLN A 34 -10.52 -9.45 5.24
C GLN A 34 -10.15 -10.21 3.98
N ALA A 35 -8.88 -10.56 3.83
CA ALA A 35 -8.36 -11.35 2.71
C ALA A 35 -8.61 -10.67 1.36
N ARG A 36 -8.52 -9.34 1.32
CA ARG A 36 -8.64 -8.57 0.09
C ARG A 36 -7.33 -7.84 -0.17
N LEU A 37 -6.84 -7.93 -1.40
CA LEU A 37 -5.64 -7.22 -1.78
C LEU A 37 -5.99 -5.75 -2.02
N LEU A 38 -5.24 -4.86 -1.39
CA LEU A 38 -5.48 -3.43 -1.46
C LEU A 38 -4.20 -2.67 -1.77
N VAL A 39 -4.35 -1.54 -2.45
CA VAL A 39 -3.28 -0.58 -2.66
C VAL A 39 -3.58 0.62 -1.78
N VAL A 40 -2.64 0.97 -0.91
CA VAL A 40 -2.80 2.08 0.03
C VAL A 40 -1.74 3.13 -0.28
N VAL A 41 -2.17 4.36 -0.53
CA VAL A 41 -1.27 5.49 -0.73
C VAL A 41 -1.22 6.27 0.58
N TRP A 42 -0.02 6.45 1.11
CA TRP A 42 0.15 7.10 2.40
C TRP A 42 1.40 7.97 2.42
N THR A 43 1.46 8.84 3.40
CA THR A 43 2.64 9.64 3.64
C THR A 43 2.94 9.62 5.14
N GLN A 44 4.20 9.91 5.47
CA GLN A 44 4.62 9.99 6.86
C GLN A 44 5.02 11.42 7.17
N ARG A 45 4.45 11.95 8.24
CA ARG A 45 4.79 13.29 8.74
C ARG A 45 5.15 13.16 10.19
N GLU A 46 6.36 13.57 10.53
CA GLU A 46 6.89 13.38 11.87
C GLU A 46 6.82 11.88 12.19
N ASN A 47 6.05 11.45 13.17
CA ASN A 47 5.93 10.03 13.49
C ASN A 47 4.54 9.49 13.21
N ILE A 48 3.77 10.17 12.36
CA ILE A 48 2.39 9.82 12.08
C ILE A 48 2.25 9.38 10.63
N ILE A 49 1.64 8.21 10.42
CA ILE A 49 1.30 7.73 9.09
C ILE A 49 -0.07 8.27 8.73
N ARG A 50 -0.14 8.94 7.59
CA ARG A 50 -1.38 9.52 7.10
C ARG A 50 -1.79 8.81 5.83
N ILE A 51 -2.93 8.11 5.86
CA ILE A 51 -3.46 7.42 4.70
C ILE A 51 -4.19 8.42 3.83
N ILE A 52 -3.77 8.50 2.57
CA ILE A 52 -4.34 9.45 1.62
C ILE A 52 -5.52 8.83 0.88
N THR A 53 -5.32 7.64 0.35
CA THR A 53 -6.38 6.92 -0.37
C THR A 53 -6.06 5.44 -0.42
N ALA A 54 -7.07 4.63 -0.74
CA ALA A 54 -6.89 3.20 -0.93
C ALA A 54 -7.80 2.74 -2.06
N PHE A 55 -7.34 1.75 -2.84
CA PHE A 55 -8.13 1.24 -3.96
C PHE A 55 -7.71 -0.21 -4.24
N PHE A 56 -8.50 -0.88 -5.08
CA PHE A 56 -8.17 -2.24 -5.49
C PHE A 56 -7.06 -2.22 -6.52
N PRO A 57 -6.12 -3.19 -6.46
CA PRO A 57 -4.99 -3.19 -7.38
C PRO A 57 -5.39 -3.53 -8.80
N THR A 58 -4.57 -3.07 -9.75
CA THR A 58 -4.63 -3.51 -11.12
C THR A 58 -4.07 -4.93 -11.21
N LYS A 59 -4.25 -5.59 -12.35
CA LYS A 59 -3.69 -6.93 -12.56
C LYS A 59 -2.16 -6.92 -12.48
N SER A 60 -1.55 -5.85 -12.96
CA SER A 60 -0.09 -5.70 -12.86
C SER A 60 0.37 -5.65 -11.41
N GLN A 61 -0.36 -4.91 -10.58
CA GLN A 61 -0.03 -4.80 -9.16
C GLN A 61 -0.29 -6.11 -8.43
N GLU A 62 -1.33 -6.85 -8.81
CA GLU A 62 -1.59 -8.18 -8.25
C GLU A 62 -0.42 -9.12 -8.55
N LYS A 63 0.12 -9.07 -9.76
CA LYS A 63 1.28 -9.88 -10.14
C LYS A 63 2.51 -9.50 -9.34
N GLU A 64 2.74 -8.22 -9.13
CA GLU A 64 3.87 -7.77 -8.32
C GLU A 64 3.79 -8.36 -6.92
N TYR A 65 2.63 -8.31 -6.32
CA TYR A 65 2.43 -8.86 -4.97
C TYR A 65 2.67 -10.38 -4.96
N ALA A 66 2.11 -11.09 -5.92
CA ALA A 66 2.27 -12.54 -6.00
C ALA A 66 3.73 -12.93 -6.20
N ASN A 67 4.46 -12.19 -7.06
CA ASN A 67 5.87 -12.46 -7.31
C ASN A 67 6.74 -12.19 -6.08
N ALA A 68 6.42 -11.18 -5.32
CA ALA A 68 7.16 -10.88 -4.10
C ALA A 68 6.92 -11.91 -3.01
N ARG A 69 5.74 -12.53 -3.03
CA ARG A 69 5.37 -13.53 -2.04
C ARG A 69 6.04 -14.89 -2.29
N TYR A 70 6.31 -15.19 -3.54
CA TYR A 70 6.94 -16.45 -3.95
C TYR A 70 8.31 -16.15 -4.55
#